data_4f413fa2db302d1cc120317918c84fc9
#
_entry.id   4f413fa2db302d1cc120317918c84fc9
#
_cell.length_a   1.000
_cell.length_b   1.000
_cell.length_c   1.000
_cell.angle_alpha   90.00
_cell.angle_beta   90.00
_cell.angle_gamma   90.00
#
_symmetry.space_group_name_H-M   'P 1'
#
loop_
_entity.id
_entity.type
_entity.pdbx_description
1 polymer ?
#
loop_
_entity_poly.entity_id
_entity_poly.type
_entity_poly.pdbx_seq_one_letter_code
_entity_poly.pdbx_strand_id
1 'polypeptide(L)'
;MFNTLIFIFIFLFCERLSSETLDSPKFKYKENVITWEKWLNNLKIELKSLDLKADTVKILSEIKFNSRVVELDKKQPEFKLTFNQYLSKVVTPDRIERGRLKLKEHLVLVKDIEKKYKVSPHVIVSLWGIETSYGKHKGKFDVLNSLASLSYDGRRANFFLKELKHSLKIID
;
A
#
# COMPACT_ATOMS: atom_id res chain seq x y z
N MET A 1 -8.01 -14.84 2.56
CA MET A 1 -7.36 -14.06 3.61
C MET A 1 -6.48 -12.91 3.11
N PHE A 2 -6.39 -12.62 1.82
CA PHE A 2 -5.45 -11.64 1.22
C PHE A 2 -5.99 -10.20 1.05
N ASN A 3 -7.19 -9.89 1.52
CA ASN A 3 -7.85 -8.59 1.26
C ASN A 3 -7.51 -7.48 2.26
N THR A 4 -6.75 -7.76 3.33
CA THR A 4 -6.49 -6.80 4.40
C THR A 4 -5.30 -5.87 4.12
N LEU A 5 -4.39 -6.29 3.24
CA LEU A 5 -3.14 -5.57 2.96
C LEU A 5 -3.32 -4.29 2.11
N ILE A 6 -4.34 -4.24 1.25
CA ILE A 6 -4.64 -3.03 0.46
C ILE A 6 -5.13 -1.89 1.37
N PHE A 7 -5.87 -2.20 2.44
CA PHE A 7 -6.33 -1.21 3.41
C PHE A 7 -5.19 -0.58 4.23
N ILE A 8 -4.14 -1.34 4.51
CA ILE A 8 -2.97 -0.84 5.26
C ILE A 8 -2.17 0.16 4.44
N PHE A 9 -2.09 -0.02 3.12
CA PHE A 9 -1.32 0.86 2.24
C PHE A 9 -1.88 2.29 2.17
N ILE A 10 -3.17 2.46 2.38
CA ILE A 10 -3.87 3.75 2.27
C ILE A 10 -3.98 4.46 3.60
N PHE A 11 -4.17 3.73 4.69
CA PHE A 11 -4.21 4.32 6.03
C PHE A 11 -2.88 4.99 6.40
N LEU A 12 -1.76 4.42 5.96
CA LEU A 12 -0.42 4.99 6.18
C LEU A 12 -0.13 6.23 5.31
N PHE A 13 -0.92 6.46 4.25
CA PHE A 13 -0.80 7.65 3.43
C PHE A 13 -1.50 8.87 4.05
N CYS A 14 -2.49 8.67 4.93
CA CYS A 14 -3.30 9.73 5.52
C CYS A 14 -2.68 10.36 6.78
N GLU A 15 -1.73 9.69 7.47
CA GLU A 15 -1.13 10.23 8.71
C GLU A 15 -0.04 11.30 8.49
N ARG A 16 0.31 11.65 7.26
CA ARG A 16 1.35 12.65 6.95
C ARG A 16 0.83 13.97 6.37
N LEU A 17 -0.33 14.44 6.81
CA LEU A 17 -0.73 15.85 6.60
C LEU A 17 -0.44 16.73 7.82
N SER A 18 0.46 16.31 8.69
CA SER A 18 1.00 17.17 9.74
C SER A 18 2.33 17.76 9.26
N SER A 19 2.36 19.05 9.12
CA SER A 19 3.48 19.89 8.69
C SER A 19 4.68 19.71 9.62
N GLU A 20 5.64 18.91 9.23
CA GLU A 20 7.02 19.08 9.69
C GLU A 20 7.91 19.26 8.47
N THR A 21 8.44 20.47 8.34
CA THR A 21 9.57 20.79 7.49
C THR A 21 10.79 20.03 8.02
N LEU A 22 10.93 18.79 7.67
CA LEU A 22 12.16 18.04 7.85
C LEU A 22 13.01 18.22 6.60
N ASP A 23 14.03 19.01 6.79
CA ASP A 23 15.18 19.13 5.89
C ASP A 23 15.67 17.71 5.56
N SER A 24 15.28 17.20 4.40
CA SER A 24 15.71 15.87 3.96
C SER A 24 17.18 15.95 3.61
N PRO A 25 18.05 15.14 4.21
CA PRO A 25 19.43 15.08 3.74
C PRO A 25 19.41 14.71 2.26
N LYS A 26 19.98 15.58 1.42
CA LYS A 26 20.23 15.32 0.01
C LYS A 26 21.10 14.07 -0.09
N PHE A 27 20.47 12.91 -0.20
CA PHE A 27 21.18 11.68 -0.55
C PHE A 27 21.71 11.85 -1.97
N LYS A 28 23.00 12.20 -2.08
CA LYS A 28 23.76 12.04 -3.32
C LYS A 28 23.75 10.54 -3.63
N TYR A 29 23.06 10.18 -4.70
CA TYR A 29 23.16 8.87 -5.32
C TYR A 29 24.63 8.61 -5.65
N LYS A 30 25.34 7.86 -4.82
CA LYS A 30 26.66 7.34 -5.14
C LYS A 30 26.47 6.14 -6.07
N GLU A 31 27.16 6.15 -7.19
CA GLU A 31 27.30 5.13 -8.21
C GLU A 31 27.91 3.82 -7.70
N ASN A 32 27.22 3.13 -6.80
CA ASN A 32 27.44 1.72 -6.53
C ASN A 32 26.07 1.05 -6.55
N VAL A 33 25.50 0.96 -7.76
CA VAL A 33 24.26 0.19 -7.99
C VAL A 33 24.58 -1.26 -7.74
N ILE A 34 24.26 -1.74 -6.54
CA ILE A 34 24.28 -3.19 -6.28
C ILE A 34 23.20 -3.83 -7.14
N THR A 35 23.48 -5.02 -7.70
CA THR A 35 22.48 -5.75 -8.48
C THR A 35 21.30 -6.16 -7.59
N TRP A 36 20.14 -6.41 -8.22
CA TRP A 36 18.95 -6.89 -7.53
C TRP A 36 19.23 -8.14 -6.69
N GLU A 37 19.96 -9.10 -7.24
CA GLU A 37 20.31 -10.35 -6.58
C GLU A 37 21.16 -10.10 -5.32
N LYS A 38 22.16 -9.23 -5.42
CA LYS A 38 23.00 -8.86 -4.29
C LYS A 38 22.20 -8.13 -3.22
N TRP A 39 21.33 -7.23 -3.62
CA TRP A 39 20.44 -6.52 -2.71
C TRP A 39 19.49 -7.49 -2.00
N LEU A 40 18.85 -8.41 -2.74
CA LEU A 40 17.93 -9.39 -2.18
C LEU A 40 18.62 -10.35 -1.20
N ASN A 41 19.86 -10.75 -1.50
CA ASN A 41 20.65 -11.57 -0.59
C ASN A 41 21.00 -10.83 0.71
N ASN A 42 21.37 -9.54 0.63
CA ASN A 42 21.61 -8.71 1.81
C ASN A 42 20.33 -8.57 2.65
N LEU A 43 19.19 -8.35 1.99
CA LEU A 43 17.88 -8.29 2.65
C LEU A 43 17.56 -9.59 3.38
N LYS A 44 17.79 -10.76 2.76
CA LYS A 44 17.57 -12.06 3.42
C LYS A 44 18.43 -12.24 4.68
N ILE A 45 19.68 -11.75 4.66
CA ILE A 45 20.56 -11.77 5.83
C ILE A 45 20.00 -10.88 6.93
N GLU A 46 19.57 -9.66 6.59
CA GLU A 46 18.99 -8.71 7.54
C GLU A 46 17.70 -9.27 8.17
N LEU A 47 16.85 -9.92 7.38
CA LEU A 47 15.57 -10.47 7.82
C LEU A 47 15.70 -11.72 8.71
N LYS A 48 16.88 -12.37 8.78
CA LYS A 48 17.13 -13.47 9.73
C LYS A 48 16.91 -13.04 11.19
N SER A 49 17.11 -11.78 11.50
CA SER A 49 16.87 -11.21 12.83
C SER A 49 15.38 -11.13 13.22
N LEU A 50 14.46 -11.34 12.28
CA LEU A 50 13.01 -11.29 12.53
C LEU A 50 12.43 -12.62 13.01
N ASP A 51 13.23 -13.69 13.08
CA ASP A 51 12.80 -15.03 13.53
C ASP A 51 11.53 -15.53 12.81
N LEU A 52 11.54 -15.42 11.47
CA LEU A 52 10.40 -15.78 10.61
C LEU A 52 10.33 -17.30 10.42
N LYS A 53 9.11 -17.83 10.32
CA LYS A 53 8.85 -19.24 10.01
C LYS A 53 9.46 -19.66 8.66
N ALA A 54 9.74 -20.94 8.53
CA ALA A 54 10.35 -21.52 7.32
C ALA A 54 9.56 -21.22 6.04
N ASP A 55 8.22 -21.24 6.12
CA ASP A 55 7.35 -20.94 4.98
C ASP A 55 7.46 -19.46 4.55
N THR A 56 7.56 -18.53 5.50
CA THR A 56 7.77 -17.11 5.21
C THR A 56 9.14 -16.86 4.61
N VAL A 57 10.18 -17.55 5.10
CA VAL A 57 11.54 -17.51 4.51
C VAL A 57 11.53 -18.05 3.08
N LYS A 58 10.76 -19.09 2.79
CA LYS A 58 10.60 -19.61 1.43
C LYS A 58 9.98 -18.57 0.50
N ILE A 59 8.93 -17.87 0.93
CA ILE A 59 8.30 -16.79 0.16
C ILE A 59 9.32 -15.70 -0.19
N LEU A 60 10.22 -15.34 0.73
CA LEU A 60 11.30 -14.39 0.46
C LEU A 60 12.24 -14.83 -0.68
N SER A 61 12.44 -16.12 -0.87
CA SER A 61 13.29 -16.63 -1.96
C SER A 61 12.61 -16.57 -3.33
N GLU A 62 11.30 -16.44 -3.36
CA GLU A 62 10.48 -16.35 -4.57
C GLU A 62 10.21 -14.92 -5.02
N ILE A 63 10.65 -13.91 -4.25
CA ILE A 63 10.47 -12.48 -4.58
C ILE A 63 11.17 -12.12 -5.89
N LYS A 64 10.42 -11.49 -6.79
CA LYS A 64 10.88 -11.05 -8.11
C LYS A 64 10.83 -9.54 -8.25
N PHE A 65 11.80 -8.98 -8.96
CA PHE A 65 11.79 -7.56 -9.32
C PHE A 65 10.66 -7.24 -10.29
N ASN A 66 9.93 -6.18 -10.02
CA ASN A 66 8.84 -5.70 -10.86
C ASN A 66 9.10 -4.24 -11.29
N SER A 67 9.70 -4.07 -12.47
CA SER A 67 10.00 -2.74 -13.04
C SER A 67 8.75 -1.89 -13.26
N ARG A 68 7.61 -2.53 -13.56
CA ARG A 68 6.35 -1.80 -13.81
C ARG A 68 5.84 -1.07 -12.57
N VAL A 69 6.00 -1.66 -11.39
CA VAL A 69 5.62 -1.01 -10.12
C VAL A 69 6.49 0.23 -9.89
N VAL A 70 7.79 0.12 -10.15
CA VAL A 70 8.74 1.23 -10.03
C VAL A 70 8.40 2.37 -11.01
N GLU A 71 8.08 2.04 -12.26
CA GLU A 71 7.65 3.04 -13.24
C GLU A 71 6.38 3.78 -12.81
N LEU A 72 5.39 3.05 -12.28
CA LEU A 72 4.13 3.62 -11.82
C LEU A 72 4.35 4.53 -10.62
N ASP A 73 5.21 4.15 -9.67
CA ASP A 73 5.57 4.99 -8.53
C ASP A 73 6.24 6.31 -8.98
N LYS A 74 7.08 6.27 -10.04
CA LYS A 74 7.71 7.47 -10.60
C LYS A 74 6.76 8.36 -11.39
N LYS A 75 5.69 7.79 -11.95
CA LYS A 75 4.72 8.49 -12.83
C LYS A 75 3.46 8.97 -12.10
N GLN A 76 3.45 9.10 -10.78
CA GLN A 76 2.25 9.44 -10.00
C GLN A 76 1.44 10.60 -10.64
N PRO A 77 0.26 10.34 -11.19
CA PRO A 77 -0.53 11.35 -11.92
C PRO A 77 -1.32 12.29 -11.01
N GLU A 78 -1.50 11.96 -9.73
CA GLU A 78 -2.32 12.71 -8.76
C GLU A 78 -1.83 14.14 -8.54
N PHE A 79 -0.55 14.41 -8.75
CA PHE A 79 0.01 15.78 -8.67
C PHE A 79 -0.27 16.65 -9.89
N LYS A 80 -0.94 16.11 -10.93
CA LYS A 80 -1.24 16.82 -12.17
C LYS A 80 -2.68 17.30 -12.29
N LEU A 81 -3.55 16.92 -11.36
CA LEU A 81 -4.97 17.26 -11.37
C LEU A 81 -5.27 18.32 -10.32
N THR A 82 -6.16 19.26 -10.63
CA THR A 82 -6.76 20.12 -9.61
C THR A 82 -7.69 19.29 -8.73
N PHE A 83 -8.00 19.78 -7.51
CA PHE A 83 -8.91 19.11 -6.59
C PHE A 83 -10.26 18.79 -7.26
N ASN A 84 -10.86 19.75 -7.96
CA ASN A 84 -12.15 19.55 -8.63
C ASN A 84 -12.08 18.50 -9.74
N GLN A 85 -10.99 18.47 -10.52
CA GLN A 85 -10.77 17.45 -11.53
C GLN A 85 -10.59 16.05 -10.92
N TYR A 86 -9.91 15.96 -9.80
CA TYR A 86 -9.76 14.70 -9.06
C TYR A 86 -11.11 14.26 -8.50
N LEU A 87 -11.82 15.16 -7.81
CA LEU A 87 -13.11 14.86 -7.20
C LEU A 87 -14.14 14.37 -8.21
N SER A 88 -14.27 15.02 -9.38
CA SER A 88 -15.21 14.61 -10.42
C SER A 88 -14.90 13.23 -11.02
N LYS A 89 -13.63 12.81 -11.03
CA LYS A 89 -13.24 11.47 -11.45
C LYS A 89 -13.49 10.39 -10.40
N VAL A 90 -13.37 10.75 -9.13
CA VAL A 90 -13.49 9.81 -8.02
C VAL A 90 -14.92 9.68 -7.53
N VAL A 91 -15.67 10.78 -7.45
CA VAL A 91 -17.05 10.82 -6.96
C VAL A 91 -18.01 10.89 -8.14
N THR A 92 -18.29 9.75 -8.75
CA THR A 92 -19.24 9.63 -9.87
C THR A 92 -20.63 9.24 -9.39
N PRO A 93 -21.73 9.62 -10.12
CA PRO A 93 -23.09 9.21 -9.77
C PRO A 93 -23.24 7.69 -9.60
N ASP A 94 -22.64 6.90 -10.49
CA ASP A 94 -22.63 5.44 -10.40
C ASP A 94 -21.95 4.94 -9.11
N ARG A 95 -20.83 5.54 -8.70
CA ARG A 95 -20.16 5.14 -7.45
C ARG A 95 -20.99 5.50 -6.23
N ILE A 96 -21.66 6.65 -6.23
CA ILE A 96 -22.55 7.07 -5.16
C ILE A 96 -23.70 6.07 -5.01
N GLU A 97 -24.36 5.72 -6.11
CA GLU A 97 -25.51 4.79 -6.09
C GLU A 97 -25.09 3.39 -5.61
N ARG A 98 -24.00 2.87 -6.15
CA ARG A 98 -23.45 1.57 -5.65
C ARG A 98 -23.07 1.65 -4.17
N GLY A 99 -22.54 2.78 -3.72
CA GLY A 99 -22.22 2.98 -2.30
C GLY A 99 -23.46 2.92 -1.41
N ARG A 100 -24.55 3.55 -1.82
CA ARG A 100 -25.84 3.48 -1.10
C ARG A 100 -26.36 2.05 -1.02
N LEU A 101 -26.29 1.31 -2.13
CA LEU A 101 -26.69 -0.09 -2.16
C LEU A 101 -25.82 -0.95 -1.24
N LYS A 102 -24.48 -0.76 -1.28
CA LYS A 102 -23.56 -1.50 -0.41
C LYS A 102 -23.72 -1.15 1.07
N LEU A 103 -24.00 0.11 1.39
CA LEU A 103 -24.32 0.52 2.75
C LEU A 103 -25.56 -0.21 3.27
N LYS A 104 -26.63 -0.29 2.45
CA LYS A 104 -27.86 -1.00 2.79
C LYS A 104 -27.63 -2.51 2.93
N GLU A 105 -26.89 -3.12 1.99
CA GLU A 105 -26.59 -4.56 1.96
C GLU A 105 -25.82 -5.01 3.20
N HIS A 106 -24.86 -4.18 3.67
CA HIS A 106 -23.98 -4.52 4.79
C HIS A 106 -24.28 -3.73 6.07
N LEU A 107 -25.50 -3.20 6.20
CA LEU A 107 -25.85 -2.26 7.29
C LEU A 107 -25.54 -2.82 8.68
N VAL A 108 -25.86 -4.05 8.96
CA VAL A 108 -25.60 -4.68 10.27
C VAL A 108 -24.10 -4.69 10.56
N LEU A 109 -23.31 -5.20 9.64
CA LEU A 109 -21.84 -5.29 9.79
C LEU A 109 -21.20 -3.91 10.01
N VAL A 110 -21.55 -2.91 9.18
CA VAL A 110 -20.93 -1.58 9.31
C VAL A 110 -21.39 -0.85 10.58
N LYS A 111 -22.59 -1.14 11.09
CA LYS A 111 -23.07 -0.66 12.39
C LYS A 111 -22.32 -1.28 13.57
N ASP A 112 -21.99 -2.55 13.52
CA ASP A 112 -21.15 -3.22 14.53
C ASP A 112 -19.74 -2.62 14.52
N ILE A 113 -19.17 -2.35 13.33
CA ILE A 113 -17.89 -1.67 13.20
C ILE A 113 -17.96 -0.25 13.78
N GLU A 114 -19.01 0.53 13.48
CA GLU A 114 -19.22 1.86 14.04
C GLU A 114 -19.25 1.82 15.57
N LYS A 115 -20.00 0.87 16.15
CA LYS A 115 -20.10 0.69 17.60
C LYS A 115 -18.73 0.39 18.24
N LYS A 116 -17.95 -0.48 17.60
CA LYS A 116 -16.65 -0.93 18.10
C LYS A 116 -15.53 0.10 17.92
N TYR A 117 -15.45 0.70 16.73
CA TYR A 117 -14.31 1.53 16.31
C TYR A 117 -14.63 3.02 16.22
N LYS A 118 -15.90 3.43 16.43
CA LYS A 118 -16.39 4.83 16.35
C LYS A 118 -16.14 5.48 14.98
N VAL A 119 -16.12 4.67 13.91
CA VAL A 119 -15.98 5.14 12.52
C VAL A 119 -17.34 5.06 11.82
N SER A 120 -17.77 6.18 11.20
CA SER A 120 -19.05 6.22 10.49
C SER A 120 -19.14 5.18 9.36
N PRO A 121 -20.27 4.46 9.24
CA PRO A 121 -20.55 3.55 8.13
C PRO A 121 -20.35 4.18 6.75
N HIS A 122 -20.69 5.46 6.60
CA HIS A 122 -20.52 6.19 5.33
C HIS A 122 -19.04 6.33 4.96
N VAL A 123 -18.17 6.61 5.93
CA VAL A 123 -16.72 6.68 5.70
C VAL A 123 -16.18 5.33 5.25
N ILE A 124 -16.56 4.24 5.96
CA ILE A 124 -16.10 2.87 5.64
C ILE A 124 -16.49 2.50 4.21
N VAL A 125 -17.78 2.70 3.85
CA VAL A 125 -18.29 2.32 2.53
C VAL A 125 -17.71 3.22 1.43
N SER A 126 -17.50 4.52 1.70
CA SER A 126 -16.88 5.45 0.74
C SER A 126 -15.45 5.06 0.44
N LEU A 127 -14.64 4.76 1.45
CA LEU A 127 -13.28 4.26 1.28
C LEU A 127 -13.27 2.94 0.49
N TRP A 128 -14.12 1.99 0.85
CA TRP A 128 -14.25 0.73 0.09
C TRP A 128 -14.56 0.95 -1.39
N GLY A 129 -15.44 1.94 -1.68
CA GLY A 129 -15.77 2.32 -3.05
C GLY A 129 -14.61 2.97 -3.80
N ILE A 130 -13.87 3.87 -3.16
CA ILE A 130 -12.74 4.56 -3.78
C ILE A 130 -11.61 3.59 -4.07
N GLU A 131 -11.27 2.72 -3.12
CA GLU A 131 -10.10 1.86 -3.17
C GLU A 131 -10.24 0.68 -4.14
N THR A 132 -11.35 -0.02 -4.05
CA THR A 132 -11.51 -1.28 -4.78
C THR A 132 -12.76 -1.33 -5.66
N SER A 133 -13.49 -0.21 -5.79
CA SER A 133 -14.81 -0.20 -6.44
C SER A 133 -15.74 -1.26 -5.84
N TYR A 134 -15.81 -1.31 -4.51
CA TYR A 134 -16.58 -2.27 -3.71
C TYR A 134 -16.14 -3.71 -3.94
N GLY A 135 -14.83 -3.95 -3.99
CA GLY A 135 -14.23 -5.28 -4.16
C GLY A 135 -14.12 -5.75 -5.62
N LYS A 136 -14.58 -4.95 -6.60
CA LYS A 136 -14.48 -5.29 -8.03
C LYS A 136 -13.02 -5.31 -8.51
N HIS A 137 -12.18 -4.42 -7.98
CA HIS A 137 -10.77 -4.33 -8.34
C HIS A 137 -9.90 -4.77 -7.15
N LYS A 138 -9.23 -5.90 -7.30
CA LYS A 138 -8.39 -6.50 -6.24
C LYS A 138 -6.90 -6.14 -6.35
N GLY A 139 -6.53 -5.23 -7.26
CA GLY A 139 -5.14 -5.01 -7.60
C GLY A 139 -4.58 -6.11 -8.52
N LYS A 140 -3.50 -5.78 -9.24
CA LYS A 140 -2.87 -6.69 -10.22
C LYS A 140 -1.44 -7.07 -9.82
N PHE A 141 -0.88 -6.41 -8.82
CA PHE A 141 0.50 -6.59 -8.41
C PHE A 141 0.58 -7.40 -7.12
N ASP A 142 1.56 -8.29 -7.08
CA ASP A 142 1.95 -8.97 -5.85
C ASP A 142 2.54 -7.95 -4.87
N VAL A 143 2.11 -8.00 -3.62
CA VAL A 143 2.46 -7.00 -2.60
C VAL A 143 3.94 -7.09 -2.21
N LEU A 144 4.45 -8.32 -1.99
CA LEU A 144 5.83 -8.51 -1.56
C LEU A 144 6.81 -8.15 -2.66
N ASN A 145 6.53 -8.57 -3.91
CA ASN A 145 7.32 -8.19 -5.08
C ASN A 145 7.32 -6.68 -5.28
N SER A 146 6.17 -6.02 -5.06
CA SER A 146 6.04 -4.57 -5.19
C SER A 146 6.85 -3.83 -4.13
N LEU A 147 6.68 -4.20 -2.86
CA LEU A 147 7.38 -3.56 -1.74
C LEU A 147 8.90 -3.77 -1.85
N ALA A 148 9.34 -4.97 -2.21
CA ALA A 148 10.75 -5.26 -2.42
C ALA A 148 11.33 -4.43 -3.58
N SER A 149 10.62 -4.36 -4.72
CA SER A 149 11.06 -3.58 -5.88
C SER A 149 11.18 -2.09 -5.59
N LEU A 150 10.22 -1.52 -4.86
CA LEU A 150 10.23 -0.13 -4.43
C LEU A 150 11.31 0.15 -3.37
N SER A 151 11.60 -0.84 -2.52
CA SER A 151 12.71 -0.75 -1.56
C SER A 151 14.08 -0.73 -2.27
N TYR A 152 14.20 -1.50 -3.33
CA TYR A 152 15.42 -1.55 -4.14
C TYR A 152 15.64 -0.30 -5.00
N ASP A 153 14.57 0.30 -5.56
CA ASP A 153 14.66 1.48 -6.45
C ASP A 153 15.25 2.74 -5.78
N GLY A 154 15.31 2.78 -4.46
CA GLY A 154 15.98 3.83 -3.69
C GLY A 154 15.15 5.08 -3.41
N ARG A 155 14.11 5.39 -4.18
CA ARG A 155 13.17 6.48 -3.87
C ARG A 155 12.24 6.04 -2.74
N ARG A 156 12.36 6.53 -1.56
CA ARG A 156 11.64 6.10 -0.35
C ARG A 156 11.96 4.65 0.09
N ALA A 157 13.18 4.16 -0.19
CA ALA A 157 13.61 2.80 0.09
C ALA A 157 13.30 2.35 1.53
N ASN A 158 13.67 3.17 2.52
CA ASN A 158 13.46 2.86 3.94
C ASN A 158 11.98 2.72 4.31
N PHE A 159 11.11 3.53 3.71
CA PHE A 159 9.67 3.42 3.92
C PHE A 159 9.16 2.07 3.41
N PHE A 160 9.45 1.73 2.15
CA PHE A 160 8.99 0.48 1.57
C PHE A 160 9.61 -0.76 2.23
N LEU A 161 10.87 -0.67 2.68
CA LEU A 161 11.52 -1.73 3.45
C LEU A 161 10.81 -1.99 4.78
N LYS A 162 10.40 -0.94 5.48
CA LYS A 162 9.61 -1.06 6.70
C LYS A 162 8.27 -1.75 6.44
N GLU A 163 7.56 -1.35 5.38
CA GLU A 163 6.30 -1.98 5.00
C GLU A 163 6.47 -3.44 4.56
N LEU A 164 7.57 -3.78 3.88
CA LEU A 164 7.91 -5.15 3.55
C LEU A 164 8.09 -6.00 4.82
N LYS A 165 8.81 -5.50 5.80
CA LYS A 165 9.00 -6.19 7.10
C LYS A 165 7.68 -6.39 7.85
N HIS A 166 6.78 -5.39 7.83
CA HIS A 166 5.45 -5.52 8.43
C HIS A 166 4.60 -6.56 7.69
N SER A 167 4.64 -6.55 6.34
CA SER A 167 3.91 -7.52 5.54
C SER A 167 4.37 -8.96 5.79
N LEU A 168 5.68 -9.18 5.95
CA LEU A 168 6.23 -10.48 6.29
C LEU A 168 5.74 -10.97 7.66
N LYS A 169 5.70 -10.09 8.67
CA LYS A 169 5.16 -10.43 10.00
C LYS A 169 3.65 -10.73 10.00
N ILE A 170 2.89 -10.18 9.06
CA ILE A 170 1.44 -10.44 8.95
C ILE A 170 1.17 -11.83 8.36
N ILE A 171 2.02 -12.29 7.45
CA ILE A 171 1.86 -13.60 6.80
C ILE A 171 2.54 -14.74 7.56
N ASP A 172 3.43 -14.40 8.50
CA ASP A 172 4.12 -15.34 9.39
C ASP A 172 3.18 -15.87 10.49
#